data_5c34ec24d850bb8369f365c77926412d
#
_entry.id   5c34ec24d850bb8369f365c77926412d
#
_cell.length_a   1.000
_cell.length_b   1.000
_cell.length_c   1.000
_cell.angle_alpha   90.00
_cell.angle_beta   90.00
_cell.angle_gamma   90.00
#
_symmetry.space_group_name_H-M   'P 1'
#
loop_
_entity.id
_entity.type
_entity.pdbx_description
1 polymer ?
#
loop_
_entity_poly.entity_id
_entity_poly.type
_entity_poly.pdbx_seq_one_letter_code
_entity_poly.pdbx_strand_id
1 'polypeptide(L)'
;MNFLKFGDIRRGKDSSDRVGQFMLLSYIILFLLFLVLPLGALIRKSLENKDGDFIGLANYNLYLQEPALFQSLYNSLFVAICSTIIVVILAFLFSYALTRTCMPFKGFFKLIALIPLLSPSILAAIALVYWFGNQGVLKEVLLGKSIYGPIGIIIAEVFYTFPHALLIIITALSIGDARLYEAAKVLRSKSIRTFFTVTLPSAK
;
A
#
# COMPACT_ATOMS: atom_id res chain seq x y z
N MET A 1 -23.70 7.78 -43.49
CA MET A 1 -22.88 7.26 -42.40
C MET A 1 -23.12 8.15 -41.18
N ASN A 2 -24.20 7.83 -40.41
CA ASN A 2 -24.71 8.68 -39.32
C ASN A 2 -24.07 8.21 -38.02
N PHE A 3 -23.14 9.00 -37.49
CA PHE A 3 -22.62 8.80 -36.12
C PHE A 3 -23.73 9.15 -35.12
N LEU A 4 -24.00 8.19 -34.27
CA LEU A 4 -24.98 8.24 -33.17
C LEU A 4 -24.77 9.50 -32.33
N LYS A 5 -25.72 10.44 -32.41
CA LYS A 5 -25.94 11.44 -31.37
C LYS A 5 -26.30 10.70 -30.08
N PHE A 6 -25.37 10.61 -29.15
CA PHE A 6 -25.72 10.33 -27.77
C PHE A 6 -26.62 11.45 -27.28
N GLY A 7 -27.91 11.16 -27.22
CA GLY A 7 -28.91 12.07 -26.71
C GLY A 7 -28.57 12.43 -25.28
N ASP A 8 -28.49 13.73 -25.08
CA ASP A 8 -28.45 14.43 -23.79
C ASP A 8 -29.71 14.00 -23.01
N ILE A 9 -29.63 12.91 -22.24
CA ILE A 9 -30.70 12.52 -21.33
C ILE A 9 -30.62 13.55 -20.21
N ARG A 10 -31.34 14.67 -20.35
CA ARG A 10 -31.72 15.55 -19.25
C ARG A 10 -32.54 14.71 -18.27
N ARG A 11 -31.86 14.01 -17.38
CA ARG A 11 -32.48 13.41 -16.18
C ARG A 11 -33.13 14.55 -15.43
N GLY A 12 -34.45 14.58 -15.43
CA GLY A 12 -35.21 15.44 -14.54
C GLY A 12 -34.67 15.26 -13.14
N LYS A 13 -34.47 16.34 -12.41
CA LYS A 13 -33.93 16.38 -11.06
C LYS A 13 -34.87 15.58 -10.14
N ASP A 14 -34.62 14.27 -10.05
CA ASP A 14 -35.45 13.33 -9.32
C ASP A 14 -35.20 13.49 -7.81
N SER A 15 -36.14 13.08 -6.99
CA SER A 15 -36.00 13.14 -5.51
C SER A 15 -34.76 12.42 -5.01
N SER A 16 -34.36 11.35 -5.70
CA SER A 16 -33.13 10.59 -5.42
C SER A 16 -31.86 11.41 -5.68
N ASP A 17 -31.86 12.29 -6.68
CA ASP A 17 -30.71 13.18 -6.97
C ASP A 17 -30.49 14.21 -5.85
N ARG A 18 -31.57 14.70 -5.25
CA ARG A 18 -31.49 15.63 -4.11
C ARG A 18 -30.91 14.98 -2.87
N VAL A 19 -31.33 13.74 -2.58
CA VAL A 19 -30.77 12.95 -1.47
C VAL A 19 -29.29 12.68 -1.69
N GLY A 20 -28.90 12.28 -2.92
CA GLY A 20 -27.52 12.06 -3.28
C GLY A 20 -26.65 13.32 -3.15
N GLN A 21 -27.17 14.48 -3.59
CA GLN A 21 -26.49 15.78 -3.43
C GLN A 21 -26.35 16.17 -1.95
N PHE A 22 -27.36 15.93 -1.14
CA PHE A 22 -27.29 16.20 0.32
C PHE A 22 -26.26 15.31 1.01
N MET A 23 -26.24 14.02 0.68
CA MET A 23 -25.23 13.09 1.21
C MET A 23 -23.83 13.48 0.80
N LEU A 24 -23.62 13.84 -0.48
CA LEU A 24 -22.34 14.29 -0.99
C LEU A 24 -21.88 15.58 -0.28
N LEU A 25 -22.77 16.56 -0.11
CA LEU A 25 -22.48 17.80 0.57
C LEU A 25 -22.10 17.56 2.03
N SER A 26 -22.87 16.71 2.72
CA SER A 26 -22.57 16.34 4.11
C SER A 26 -21.20 15.67 4.23
N TYR A 27 -20.87 14.77 3.31
CA TYR A 27 -19.55 14.12 3.27
C TYR A 27 -18.43 15.13 3.03
N ILE A 28 -18.60 16.07 2.08
CA ILE A 28 -17.61 17.13 1.81
C ILE A 28 -17.41 18.02 3.04
N ILE A 29 -18.49 18.41 3.72
CA ILE A 29 -18.39 19.22 4.94
C ILE A 29 -17.63 18.47 6.04
N LEU A 30 -17.97 17.21 6.29
CA LEU A 30 -17.26 16.37 7.27
C LEU A 30 -15.78 16.20 6.90
N PHE A 31 -15.48 15.95 5.62
CA PHE A 31 -14.12 15.83 5.12
C PHE A 31 -13.31 17.12 5.34
N LEU A 32 -13.89 18.28 5.01
CA LEU A 32 -13.23 19.56 5.21
C LEU A 32 -13.00 19.82 6.71
N LEU A 33 -14.00 19.56 7.54
CA LEU A 33 -13.95 19.88 8.97
C LEU A 33 -13.02 18.94 9.74
N PHE A 34 -13.04 17.64 9.45
CA PHE A 34 -12.29 16.65 10.22
C PHE A 34 -10.94 16.27 9.61
N LEU A 35 -10.70 16.54 8.33
CA LEU A 35 -9.43 16.22 7.67
C LEU A 35 -8.69 17.48 7.23
N VAL A 36 -9.29 18.30 6.38
CA VAL A 36 -8.58 19.42 5.73
C VAL A 36 -8.24 20.50 6.76
N LEU A 37 -9.18 20.84 7.64
CA LEU A 37 -8.98 21.89 8.63
C LEU A 37 -7.88 21.53 9.66
N PRO A 38 -7.86 20.34 10.29
CA PRO A 38 -6.76 19.95 11.18
C PRO A 38 -5.41 19.86 10.47
N LEU A 39 -5.37 19.32 9.23
CA LEU A 39 -4.13 19.29 8.46
C LEU A 39 -3.63 20.68 8.12
N GLY A 40 -4.54 21.59 7.72
CA GLY A 40 -4.21 23.00 7.50
C GLY A 40 -3.66 23.68 8.76
N ALA A 41 -4.27 23.39 9.92
CA ALA A 41 -3.79 23.89 11.20
C ALA A 41 -2.39 23.36 11.56
N LEU A 42 -2.11 22.08 11.29
CA LEU A 42 -0.77 21.50 11.48
C LEU A 42 0.27 22.16 10.56
N ILE A 43 -0.07 22.35 9.27
CA ILE A 43 0.82 23.02 8.32
C ILE A 43 1.10 24.46 8.78
N ARG A 44 0.06 25.19 9.19
CA ARG A 44 0.21 26.54 9.72
C ARG A 44 1.12 26.56 10.95
N LYS A 45 0.87 25.68 11.92
CA LYS A 45 1.68 25.56 13.14
C LYS A 45 3.13 25.17 12.86
N SER A 46 3.41 24.41 11.81
CA SER A 46 4.79 24.08 11.42
C SER A 46 5.59 25.30 10.94
N LEU A 47 4.91 26.36 10.52
CA LEU A 47 5.51 27.60 10.03
C LEU A 47 5.53 28.72 11.10
N GLU A 48 5.03 28.44 12.30
CA GLU A 48 4.98 29.37 13.43
C GLU A 48 5.99 28.96 14.51
N ASN A 49 6.47 29.93 15.30
CA ASN A 49 7.24 29.68 16.52
C ASN A 49 6.32 29.29 17.69
N LYS A 50 6.89 29.12 18.90
CA LYS A 50 6.13 28.83 20.13
C LYS A 50 5.17 29.96 20.53
N ASP A 51 5.49 31.19 20.17
CA ASP A 51 4.71 32.38 20.47
C ASP A 51 3.62 32.66 19.45
N GLY A 52 3.60 31.91 18.33
CA GLY A 52 2.62 32.02 17.26
C GLY A 52 3.02 32.95 16.13
N ASP A 53 4.24 33.47 16.11
CA ASP A 53 4.74 34.31 15.03
C ASP A 53 5.14 33.46 13.82
N PHE A 54 4.91 33.99 12.64
CA PHE A 54 5.27 33.32 11.39
C PHE A 54 6.77 33.40 11.13
N ILE A 55 7.42 32.25 11.15
CA ILE A 55 8.89 32.10 10.95
C ILE A 55 9.25 31.37 9.65
N GLY A 56 8.26 31.10 8.79
CA GLY A 56 8.48 30.40 7.53
C GLY A 56 9.05 28.99 7.74
N LEU A 57 10.11 28.64 7.03
CA LEU A 57 10.71 27.30 7.07
C LEU A 57 11.80 27.12 8.14
N ALA A 58 11.93 28.03 9.10
CA ALA A 58 12.96 27.96 10.13
C ALA A 58 12.90 26.69 10.97
N ASN A 59 11.70 26.22 11.32
CA ASN A 59 11.51 24.96 12.04
C ASN A 59 12.03 23.75 11.26
N TYR A 60 11.82 23.72 9.94
CA TYR A 60 12.32 22.64 9.08
C TYR A 60 13.84 22.68 8.96
N ASN A 61 14.43 23.87 8.88
CA ASN A 61 15.88 24.03 8.85
C ASN A 61 16.51 23.56 10.16
N LEU A 62 15.92 23.94 11.31
CA LEU A 62 16.33 23.46 12.63
C LEU A 62 16.24 21.93 12.72
N TYR A 63 15.14 21.35 12.21
CA TYR A 63 14.94 19.91 12.18
C TYR A 63 16.06 19.18 11.42
N LEU A 64 16.44 19.71 10.26
CA LEU A 64 17.50 19.12 9.43
C LEU A 64 18.90 19.31 9.99
N GLN A 65 19.12 20.36 10.79
CA GLN A 65 20.41 20.64 11.44
C GLN A 65 20.59 19.83 12.73
N GLU A 66 19.50 19.39 13.37
CA GLU A 66 19.58 18.58 14.58
C GLU A 66 19.96 17.13 14.25
N PRO A 67 21.16 16.63 14.65
CA PRO A 67 21.63 15.31 14.24
C PRO A 67 20.68 14.17 14.61
N ALA A 68 20.03 14.24 15.77
CA ALA A 68 19.10 13.21 16.23
C ALA A 68 17.84 13.13 15.36
N LEU A 69 17.32 14.30 14.93
CA LEU A 69 16.12 14.39 14.09
C LEU A 69 16.43 13.97 12.66
N PHE A 70 17.60 14.39 12.14
CA PHE A 70 18.05 13.94 10.82
C PHE A 70 18.27 12.41 10.78
N GLN A 71 18.89 11.84 11.82
CA GLN A 71 19.05 10.39 11.94
C GLN A 71 17.71 9.64 11.98
N SER A 72 16.71 10.22 12.65
CA SER A 72 15.36 9.65 12.69
C SER A 72 14.73 9.61 11.29
N LEU A 73 14.87 10.68 10.50
CA LEU A 73 14.40 10.72 9.11
C LEU A 73 15.10 9.65 8.25
N TYR A 74 16.43 9.55 8.37
CA TYR A 74 17.21 8.56 7.64
C TYR A 74 16.75 7.12 7.98
N ASN A 75 16.59 6.82 9.28
CA ASN A 75 16.14 5.51 9.74
C ASN A 75 14.73 5.18 9.21
N SER A 76 13.82 6.15 9.23
CA SER A 76 12.46 5.98 8.71
C SER A 76 12.46 5.69 7.21
N LEU A 77 13.23 6.44 6.43
CA LEU A 77 13.37 6.19 5.00
C LEU A 77 14.01 4.84 4.69
N PHE A 78 15.05 4.47 5.45
CA PHE A 78 15.70 3.17 5.30
C PHE A 78 14.71 2.02 5.51
N VAL A 79 13.97 2.06 6.62
CA VAL A 79 12.96 1.04 6.93
C VAL A 79 11.87 1.00 5.86
N ALA A 80 11.33 2.15 5.46
CA ALA A 80 10.27 2.24 4.45
C ALA A 80 10.72 1.70 3.07
N ILE A 81 11.93 2.02 2.65
CA ILE A 81 12.47 1.53 1.37
C ILE A 81 12.71 0.02 1.42
N CYS A 82 13.32 -0.48 2.48
CA CYS A 82 13.60 -1.92 2.64
C CYS A 82 12.30 -2.73 2.69
N SER A 83 11.34 -2.33 3.52
CA SER A 83 10.06 -3.03 3.64
C SER A 83 9.26 -2.98 2.34
N THR A 84 9.23 -1.85 1.64
CA THR A 84 8.55 -1.71 0.34
C THR A 84 9.14 -2.65 -0.70
N ILE A 85 10.48 -2.69 -0.85
CA ILE A 85 11.14 -3.57 -1.82
C ILE A 85 10.79 -5.04 -1.52
N ILE A 86 10.90 -5.46 -0.26
CA ILE A 86 10.61 -6.84 0.15
C ILE A 86 9.14 -7.17 -0.12
N VAL A 87 8.21 -6.30 0.28
CA VAL A 87 6.77 -6.51 0.09
C VAL A 87 6.41 -6.62 -1.39
N VAL A 88 6.90 -5.71 -2.22
CA VAL A 88 6.59 -5.71 -3.65
C VAL A 88 7.10 -6.98 -4.32
N ILE A 89 8.34 -7.40 -4.02
CA ILE A 89 8.90 -8.64 -4.57
C ILE A 89 8.09 -9.86 -4.12
N LEU A 90 7.83 -10.01 -2.82
CA LEU A 90 7.09 -11.15 -2.29
C LEU A 90 5.65 -11.18 -2.82
N ALA A 91 4.95 -10.06 -2.77
CA ALA A 91 3.57 -9.96 -3.24
C ALA A 91 3.47 -10.21 -4.75
N PHE A 92 4.44 -9.72 -5.53
CA PHE A 92 4.49 -9.98 -6.96
C PHE A 92 4.72 -11.48 -7.25
N LEU A 93 5.72 -12.11 -6.64
CA LEU A 93 6.01 -13.53 -6.83
C LEU A 93 4.81 -14.40 -6.44
N PHE A 94 4.18 -14.08 -5.31
CA PHE A 94 3.02 -14.84 -4.83
C PHE A 94 1.78 -14.62 -5.71
N SER A 95 1.51 -13.38 -6.12
CA SER A 95 0.43 -13.05 -7.06
C SER A 95 0.62 -13.73 -8.41
N TYR A 96 1.85 -13.73 -8.93
CA TYR A 96 2.19 -14.41 -10.18
C TYR A 96 1.96 -15.93 -10.06
N ALA A 97 2.38 -16.53 -8.96
CA ALA A 97 2.12 -17.95 -8.69
C ALA A 97 0.62 -18.26 -8.64
N LEU A 98 -0.18 -17.43 -7.98
CA LEU A 98 -1.62 -17.62 -7.87
C LEU A 98 -2.36 -17.43 -9.21
N THR A 99 -1.93 -16.47 -10.04
CA THR A 99 -2.67 -16.08 -11.25
C THR A 99 -2.18 -16.77 -12.52
N ARG A 100 -0.87 -17.04 -12.63
CA ARG A 100 -0.22 -17.46 -13.88
C ARG A 100 0.35 -18.87 -13.88
N THR A 101 0.31 -19.59 -12.76
CA THR A 101 0.77 -20.97 -12.69
C THR A 101 -0.39 -21.95 -12.46
N CYS A 102 -0.17 -23.23 -12.70
CA CYS A 102 -1.13 -24.30 -12.38
C CYS A 102 -0.95 -24.86 -10.96
N MET A 103 -0.61 -23.99 -9.98
CA MET A 103 -0.37 -24.39 -8.60
C MET A 103 -1.64 -25.02 -7.99
N PRO A 104 -1.56 -26.16 -7.30
CA PRO A 104 -2.69 -26.73 -6.55
C PRO A 104 -3.05 -25.86 -5.35
N PHE A 105 -4.27 -25.97 -4.85
CA PHE A 105 -4.77 -25.32 -3.64
C PHE A 105 -4.62 -23.78 -3.61
N LYS A 106 -4.72 -23.09 -4.76
CA LYS A 106 -4.60 -21.62 -4.85
C LYS A 106 -5.48 -20.86 -3.86
N GLY A 107 -6.74 -21.31 -3.70
CA GLY A 107 -7.68 -20.69 -2.76
C GLY A 107 -7.21 -20.75 -1.31
N PHE A 108 -6.65 -21.87 -0.89
CA PHE A 108 -6.11 -22.08 0.45
C PHE A 108 -4.91 -21.16 0.71
N PHE A 109 -3.95 -21.13 -0.22
CA PHE A 109 -2.78 -20.24 -0.08
C PHE A 109 -3.16 -18.77 -0.09
N LYS A 110 -4.13 -18.38 -0.94
CA LYS A 110 -4.67 -17.01 -0.94
C LYS A 110 -5.33 -16.67 0.40
N LEU A 111 -6.12 -17.58 0.96
CA LEU A 111 -6.78 -17.37 2.25
C LEU A 111 -5.75 -17.16 3.38
N ILE A 112 -4.75 -18.03 3.48
CA ILE A 112 -3.68 -17.90 4.47
C ILE A 112 -2.94 -16.56 4.33
N ALA A 113 -2.61 -16.17 3.11
CA ALA A 113 -1.90 -14.92 2.84
C ALA A 113 -2.72 -13.67 3.24
N LEU A 114 -4.05 -13.79 3.32
CA LEU A 114 -4.94 -12.70 3.71
C LEU A 114 -5.31 -12.69 5.20
N ILE A 115 -4.96 -13.73 5.97
CA ILE A 115 -5.23 -13.79 7.42
C ILE A 115 -4.74 -12.54 8.17
N PRO A 116 -3.54 -11.97 7.87
CA PRO A 116 -3.07 -10.78 8.58
C PRO A 116 -4.00 -9.57 8.47
N LEU A 117 -4.82 -9.48 7.42
CA LEU A 117 -5.82 -8.40 7.28
C LEU A 117 -6.89 -8.42 8.39
N LEU A 118 -7.18 -9.61 8.91
CA LEU A 118 -8.20 -9.80 9.95
C LEU A 118 -7.62 -9.69 11.36
N SER A 119 -6.28 -9.65 11.47
CA SER A 119 -5.58 -9.60 12.73
C SER A 119 -5.42 -8.15 13.22
N PRO A 120 -5.72 -7.85 14.49
CA PRO A 120 -5.35 -6.57 15.08
C PRO A 120 -3.83 -6.33 14.97
N SER A 121 -3.42 -5.12 14.63
CA SER A 121 -2.00 -4.78 14.42
C SER A 121 -1.11 -5.08 15.63
N ILE A 122 -1.66 -4.87 16.83
CA ILE A 122 -0.93 -5.15 18.09
C ILE A 122 -0.63 -6.63 18.27
N LEU A 123 -1.49 -7.52 17.75
CA LEU A 123 -1.30 -8.98 17.86
C LEU A 123 -0.06 -9.43 17.09
N ALA A 124 0.16 -8.87 15.88
CA ALA A 124 1.34 -9.16 15.10
C ALA A 124 2.63 -8.74 15.80
N ALA A 125 2.64 -7.56 16.44
CA ALA A 125 3.78 -7.07 17.21
C ALA A 125 4.07 -7.97 18.41
N ILE A 126 3.06 -8.35 19.17
CA ILE A 126 3.19 -9.26 20.32
C ILE A 126 3.70 -10.63 19.85
N ALA A 127 3.16 -11.19 18.77
CA ALA A 127 3.58 -12.46 18.21
C ALA A 127 5.05 -12.43 17.79
N LEU A 128 5.52 -11.36 17.14
CA LEU A 128 6.93 -11.21 16.78
C LEU A 128 7.85 -11.18 18.01
N VAL A 129 7.43 -10.47 19.07
CA VAL A 129 8.20 -10.44 20.33
C VAL A 129 8.21 -11.83 21.01
N TYR A 130 7.11 -12.55 20.99
CA TYR A 130 7.02 -13.91 21.54
C TYR A 130 7.93 -14.90 20.81
N TRP A 131 7.98 -14.81 19.48
CA TRP A 131 8.77 -15.74 18.67
C TRP A 131 10.25 -15.38 18.63
N PHE A 132 10.59 -14.10 18.48
CA PHE A 132 11.95 -13.63 18.19
C PHE A 132 12.55 -12.72 19.26
N GLY A 133 11.80 -12.42 20.33
CA GLY A 133 12.27 -11.60 21.44
C GLY A 133 13.38 -12.27 22.24
N ASN A 134 13.83 -11.61 23.31
CA ASN A 134 14.96 -12.06 24.12
C ASN A 134 14.79 -13.46 24.72
N GLN A 135 13.55 -13.89 24.97
CA GLN A 135 13.17 -15.21 25.46
C GLN A 135 12.42 -16.04 24.40
N GLY A 136 12.40 -15.57 23.15
CA GLY A 136 11.66 -16.20 22.07
C GLY A 136 12.32 -17.48 21.56
N VAL A 137 11.49 -18.46 21.18
CA VAL A 137 11.94 -19.79 20.72
C VAL A 137 12.78 -19.69 19.42
N LEU A 138 12.51 -18.71 18.57
CA LEU A 138 13.20 -18.49 17.30
C LEU A 138 14.25 -17.36 17.34
N LYS A 139 14.68 -16.96 18.52
CA LYS A 139 15.69 -15.91 18.69
C LYS A 139 16.98 -16.19 17.88
N GLU A 140 17.41 -17.44 17.83
CA GLU A 140 18.64 -17.84 17.15
C GLU A 140 18.59 -17.68 15.62
N VAL A 141 17.37 -17.69 15.03
CA VAL A 141 17.17 -17.46 13.59
C VAL A 141 17.64 -16.06 13.17
N LEU A 142 17.64 -15.11 14.09
CA LEU A 142 18.12 -13.74 13.84
C LEU A 142 19.67 -13.62 13.89
N LEU A 143 20.41 -14.74 13.98
CA LEU A 143 21.87 -14.77 13.97
C LEU A 143 22.49 -13.79 14.97
N GLY A 144 21.95 -13.72 16.18
CA GLY A 144 22.42 -12.84 17.25
C GLY A 144 21.97 -11.39 17.15
N LYS A 145 21.18 -11.02 16.13
CA LYS A 145 20.59 -9.67 16.04
C LYS A 145 19.30 -9.59 16.84
N SER A 146 19.01 -8.40 17.35
CA SER A 146 17.79 -8.15 18.11
C SER A 146 16.60 -7.90 17.20
N ILE A 147 15.42 -8.44 17.58
CA ILE A 147 14.13 -8.09 16.97
C ILE A 147 13.72 -6.64 17.34
N TYR A 148 14.25 -6.13 18.45
CA TYR A 148 13.98 -4.76 18.89
C TYR A 148 14.86 -3.80 18.08
N GLY A 149 14.27 -3.19 17.03
CA GLY A 149 14.96 -2.26 16.16
C GLY A 149 14.55 -2.38 14.69
N PRO A 150 15.38 -1.93 13.74
CA PRO A 150 15.01 -1.85 12.31
C PRO A 150 14.55 -3.20 11.73
N ILE A 151 15.18 -4.29 12.13
CA ILE A 151 14.84 -5.64 11.63
C ILE A 151 13.40 -6.01 12.01
N GLY A 152 13.03 -5.84 13.29
CA GLY A 152 11.69 -6.16 13.74
C GLY A 152 10.63 -5.25 13.12
N ILE A 153 10.94 -3.97 12.93
CA ILE A 153 10.04 -3.02 12.28
C ILE A 153 9.81 -3.44 10.83
N ILE A 154 10.88 -3.76 10.07
CA ILE A 154 10.77 -4.23 8.69
C ILE A 154 9.94 -5.51 8.60
N ILE A 155 10.17 -6.50 9.47
CA ILE A 155 9.40 -7.75 9.46
C ILE A 155 7.92 -7.48 9.77
N ALA A 156 7.63 -6.64 10.76
CA ALA A 156 6.26 -6.27 11.12
C ALA A 156 5.55 -5.52 9.98
N GLU A 157 6.22 -4.57 9.34
CA GLU A 157 5.68 -3.85 8.19
C GLU A 157 5.44 -4.77 6.99
N VAL A 158 6.38 -5.64 6.66
CA VAL A 158 6.21 -6.63 5.59
C VAL A 158 5.01 -7.52 5.87
N PHE A 159 4.89 -8.05 7.08
CA PHE A 159 3.78 -8.91 7.47
C PHE A 159 2.42 -8.20 7.34
N TYR A 160 2.34 -6.94 7.74
CA TYR A 160 1.11 -6.15 7.73
C TYR A 160 0.74 -5.63 6.32
N THR A 161 1.72 -5.19 5.53
CA THR A 161 1.47 -4.58 4.21
C THR A 161 1.39 -5.60 3.08
N PHE A 162 1.99 -6.79 3.25
CA PHE A 162 1.99 -7.85 2.24
C PHE A 162 0.59 -8.23 1.72
N PRO A 163 -0.44 -8.48 2.56
CA PRO A 163 -1.77 -8.83 2.05
C PRO A 163 -2.41 -7.73 1.21
N HIS A 164 -2.19 -6.47 1.54
CA HIS A 164 -2.70 -5.33 0.78
C HIS A 164 -2.05 -5.27 -0.61
N ALA A 165 -0.72 -5.35 -0.66
CA ALA A 165 0.03 -5.40 -1.91
C ALA A 165 -0.37 -6.62 -2.75
N LEU A 166 -0.57 -7.77 -2.12
CA LEU A 166 -1.01 -9.00 -2.76
C LEU A 166 -2.35 -8.82 -3.47
N LEU A 167 -3.35 -8.23 -2.80
CA LEU A 167 -4.66 -7.99 -3.40
C LEU A 167 -4.59 -7.04 -4.60
N ILE A 168 -3.83 -5.96 -4.48
CA ILE A 168 -3.65 -5.00 -5.56
C ILE A 168 -3.00 -5.67 -6.78
N ILE A 169 -1.92 -6.41 -6.58
CA ILE A 169 -1.18 -7.06 -7.67
C ILE A 169 -1.99 -8.22 -8.28
N ILE A 170 -2.71 -9.02 -7.48
CA ILE A 170 -3.62 -10.05 -8.01
C ILE A 170 -4.66 -9.40 -8.91
N THR A 171 -5.26 -8.30 -8.48
CA THR A 171 -6.28 -7.59 -9.27
C THR A 171 -5.67 -7.08 -10.57
N ALA A 172 -4.53 -6.41 -10.52
CA ALA A 172 -3.84 -5.92 -11.70
C ALA A 172 -3.49 -7.06 -12.69
N LEU A 173 -2.95 -8.17 -12.20
CA LEU A 173 -2.63 -9.32 -13.05
C LEU A 173 -3.88 -10.03 -13.59
N SER A 174 -5.02 -9.95 -12.91
CA SER A 174 -6.26 -10.61 -13.33
C SER A 174 -6.98 -9.85 -14.46
N ILE A 175 -6.75 -8.54 -14.60
CA ILE A 175 -7.34 -7.71 -15.66
C ILE A 175 -6.69 -7.96 -17.02
N GLY A 176 -5.46 -8.48 -17.05
CA GLY A 176 -4.74 -8.76 -18.29
C GLY A 176 -5.49 -9.74 -19.22
N ASP A 177 -5.71 -9.34 -20.47
CA ASP A 177 -6.42 -10.13 -21.47
C ASP A 177 -5.72 -11.48 -21.74
N ALA A 178 -6.47 -12.57 -21.50
CA ALA A 178 -5.98 -13.94 -21.72
C ALA A 178 -5.55 -14.18 -23.16
N ARG A 179 -6.18 -13.51 -24.13
CA ARG A 179 -5.88 -13.65 -25.57
C ARG A 179 -4.44 -13.24 -25.91
N LEU A 180 -3.90 -12.24 -25.19
CA LEU A 180 -2.51 -11.82 -25.39
C LEU A 180 -1.51 -12.91 -24.96
N TYR A 181 -1.85 -13.68 -23.93
CA TYR A 181 -1.03 -14.82 -23.49
C TYR A 181 -1.13 -16.00 -24.44
N GLU A 182 -2.32 -16.26 -25.00
CA GLU A 182 -2.52 -17.27 -26.02
C GLU A 182 -1.75 -16.93 -27.29
N ALA A 183 -1.81 -15.68 -27.75
CA ALA A 183 -1.03 -15.21 -28.90
C ALA A 183 0.49 -15.35 -28.65
N ALA A 184 0.98 -14.98 -27.48
CA ALA A 184 2.38 -15.15 -27.11
C ALA A 184 2.80 -16.63 -27.11
N LYS A 185 1.91 -17.54 -26.67
CA LYS A 185 2.14 -18.99 -26.69
C LYS A 185 2.19 -19.55 -28.11
N VAL A 186 1.28 -19.12 -28.97
CA VAL A 186 1.27 -19.51 -30.41
C VAL A 186 2.56 -19.04 -31.10
N LEU A 187 3.03 -17.84 -30.79
CA LEU A 187 4.29 -17.27 -31.29
C LEU A 187 5.53 -17.87 -30.61
N ARG A 188 5.38 -18.92 -29.80
CA ARG A 188 6.47 -19.56 -29.04
C ARG A 188 7.36 -18.58 -28.28
N SER A 189 6.78 -17.50 -27.77
CA SER A 189 7.52 -16.51 -27.01
C SER A 189 8.04 -17.12 -25.70
N LYS A 190 9.31 -16.84 -25.35
CA LYS A 190 9.89 -17.27 -24.07
C LYS A 190 9.18 -16.57 -22.90
N SER A 191 9.03 -17.25 -21.75
CA SER A 191 8.34 -16.74 -20.56
C SER A 191 8.83 -15.36 -20.13
N ILE A 192 10.15 -15.12 -20.16
CA ILE A 192 10.74 -13.82 -19.81
C ILE A 192 10.28 -12.72 -20.78
N ARG A 193 10.26 -13.00 -22.08
CA ARG A 193 9.79 -12.05 -23.09
C ARG A 193 8.31 -11.75 -22.89
N THR A 194 7.48 -12.77 -22.71
CA THR A 194 6.04 -12.63 -22.43
C THR A 194 5.80 -11.81 -21.18
N PHE A 195 6.64 -11.98 -20.15
CA PHE A 195 6.58 -11.17 -18.94
C PHE A 195 6.74 -9.67 -19.21
N PHE A 196 7.78 -9.26 -19.91
CA PHE A 196 8.06 -7.85 -20.19
C PHE A 196 7.17 -7.23 -21.27
N THR A 197 6.67 -8.03 -22.24
CA THR A 197 5.88 -7.53 -23.38
C THR A 197 4.38 -7.64 -23.19
N VAL A 198 3.90 -8.54 -22.33
CA VAL A 198 2.47 -8.79 -22.10
C VAL A 198 2.11 -8.54 -20.62
N THR A 199 2.76 -9.26 -19.69
CA THR A 199 2.33 -9.25 -18.28
C THR A 199 2.53 -7.87 -17.64
N LEU A 200 3.70 -7.29 -17.75
CA LEU A 200 4.02 -6.02 -17.13
C LEU A 200 3.26 -4.83 -17.74
N PRO A 201 3.12 -4.71 -19.07
CA PRO A 201 2.32 -3.63 -19.67
C PRO A 201 0.82 -3.76 -19.43
N SER A 202 0.28 -4.99 -19.32
CA SER A 202 -1.15 -5.19 -19.05
C SER A 202 -1.55 -5.02 -17.57
N ALA A 203 -0.58 -4.91 -16.68
CA ALA A 203 -0.80 -4.66 -15.25
C ALA A 203 -0.74 -3.16 -14.88
N LYS A 204 -0.69 -2.27 -15.90
CA LYS A 204 -0.71 -0.81 -15.71
C LYS A 204 -2.09 -0.27 -15.42
#